data_74a238eabe3fd91b77714c054202ad4f
#
_entry.id   74a238eabe3fd91b77714c054202ad4f
#
_cell.length_a   1.000
_cell.length_b   1.000
_cell.length_c   1.000
_cell.angle_alpha   90.00
_cell.angle_beta   90.00
_cell.angle_gamma   90.00
#
_symmetry.space_group_name_H-M   'P 1'
#
loop_
_entity.id
_entity.type
_entity.pdbx_description
1 polymer ?
#
loop_
_entity_poly.entity_id
_entity_poly.type
_entity_poly.pdbx_seq_one_letter_code
_entity_poly.pdbx_strand_id
1 'polypeptide(L)'
;MVMVTLKCPFCQSENVRKYGFANGKQRYFCENSNCSHKTFYAEYTYNACNPEIRLQIIKMSIDGSGIRTIARVLNISTDTVISELKKKEELILYVNEDYFESHDKIKINIEMDEMWSFYHDKKHQIWLWWAIDHDTGEVVAYWFGTREHKNLDELKKLLAPLNIGNVYTDGNYAYFERFSNVTVSKKNTQKIERKHLSLRTWCARLVRKGIRFSKTAQMHKIVVGLVINVWFFGKVALLQ
;
A
#
# COMPACT_ATOMS: atom_id res chain seq x y z
N MET A 1 -38.53 -0.76 -23.18
CA MET A 1 -37.22 -1.39 -23.41
C MET A 1 -36.16 -0.35 -23.05
N VAL A 2 -35.41 -0.52 -21.95
CA VAL A 2 -34.35 0.42 -21.58
C VAL A 2 -33.12 0.06 -22.42
N MET A 3 -32.72 0.95 -23.32
CA MET A 3 -31.46 0.78 -24.06
C MET A 3 -30.29 1.25 -23.15
N VAL A 4 -29.46 0.33 -22.73
CA VAL A 4 -28.24 0.67 -22.00
C VAL A 4 -27.14 0.87 -23.02
N THR A 5 -26.56 2.06 -23.05
CA THR A 5 -25.44 2.36 -23.93
C THR A 5 -24.20 1.58 -23.44
N LEU A 6 -23.60 0.75 -24.31
CA LEU A 6 -22.41 0.01 -24.00
C LEU A 6 -21.20 0.97 -23.91
N LYS A 7 -20.51 0.96 -22.77
CA LYS A 7 -19.29 1.74 -22.54
C LYS A 7 -18.07 0.83 -22.46
N CYS A 8 -16.92 1.36 -22.84
CA CYS A 8 -15.64 0.68 -22.64
C CYS A 8 -15.36 0.53 -21.13
N PRO A 9 -15.14 -0.68 -20.59
CA PRO A 9 -14.91 -0.89 -19.16
C PRO A 9 -13.59 -0.29 -18.67
N PHE A 10 -12.66 0.06 -19.56
CA PHE A 10 -11.34 0.58 -19.20
C PHE A 10 -11.25 2.10 -19.19
N CYS A 11 -11.93 2.79 -20.12
CA CYS A 11 -11.88 4.25 -20.24
C CYS A 11 -13.24 4.93 -20.24
N GLN A 12 -14.32 4.17 -20.04
CA GLN A 12 -15.72 4.65 -19.99
C GLN A 12 -16.22 5.35 -21.26
N SER A 13 -15.46 5.29 -22.36
CA SER A 13 -15.86 5.85 -23.65
C SER A 13 -17.08 5.12 -24.22
N GLU A 14 -18.01 5.86 -24.76
CA GLU A 14 -19.19 5.35 -25.49
C GLU A 14 -18.84 5.05 -26.97
N ASN A 15 -17.68 5.52 -27.45
CA ASN A 15 -17.24 5.28 -28.81
C ASN A 15 -16.69 3.85 -28.96
N VAL A 16 -17.61 2.90 -29.07
CA VAL A 16 -17.33 1.47 -29.17
C VAL A 16 -18.10 0.86 -30.35
N ARG A 17 -17.48 -0.12 -31.02
CA ARG A 17 -18.10 -0.85 -32.13
C ARG A 17 -18.00 -2.36 -31.96
N LYS A 18 -18.87 -3.11 -32.61
CA LYS A 18 -18.76 -4.57 -32.69
C LYS A 18 -17.49 -4.96 -33.43
N TYR A 19 -16.79 -5.97 -32.90
CA TYR A 19 -15.49 -6.44 -33.43
C TYR A 19 -15.44 -7.96 -33.54
N GLY A 20 -16.42 -8.53 -34.25
CA GLY A 20 -16.48 -9.97 -34.49
C GLY A 20 -16.81 -10.80 -33.22
N PHE A 21 -16.72 -12.11 -33.38
CA PHE A 21 -16.96 -13.09 -32.32
C PHE A 21 -15.68 -13.82 -31.95
N ALA A 22 -15.52 -14.18 -30.68
CA ALA A 22 -14.52 -15.10 -30.19
C ALA A 22 -15.09 -15.92 -29.02
N ASN A 23 -14.83 -17.22 -29.02
CA ASN A 23 -15.36 -18.16 -28.02
C ASN A 23 -16.90 -18.09 -27.88
N GLY A 24 -17.62 -17.92 -28.99
CA GLY A 24 -19.07 -17.81 -29.02
C GLY A 24 -19.64 -16.51 -28.48
N LYS A 25 -18.81 -15.52 -28.15
CA LYS A 25 -19.23 -14.23 -27.61
C LYS A 25 -18.89 -13.05 -28.53
N GLN A 26 -19.77 -12.03 -28.56
CA GLN A 26 -19.51 -10.78 -29.29
C GLN A 26 -18.39 -10.01 -28.62
N ARG A 27 -17.33 -9.68 -29.36
CA ARG A 27 -16.32 -8.73 -28.95
C ARG A 27 -16.68 -7.32 -29.39
N TYR A 28 -16.16 -6.36 -28.65
CA TYR A 28 -16.27 -4.93 -28.94
C TYR A 28 -14.90 -4.31 -29.03
N PHE A 29 -14.78 -3.23 -29.79
CA PHE A 29 -13.57 -2.45 -29.98
C PHE A 29 -13.80 -1.03 -29.47
N CYS A 30 -12.89 -0.53 -28.63
CA CYS A 30 -12.89 0.87 -28.18
C CYS A 30 -12.11 1.73 -29.18
N GLU A 31 -12.78 2.74 -29.74
CA GLU A 31 -12.18 3.65 -30.72
C GLU A 31 -11.44 4.83 -30.07
N ASN A 32 -11.56 5.02 -28.74
CA ASN A 32 -10.79 6.04 -28.05
C ASN A 32 -9.28 5.77 -28.18
N SER A 33 -8.55 6.71 -28.83
CA SER A 33 -7.11 6.59 -29.09
C SER A 33 -6.29 6.42 -27.81
N ASN A 34 -6.72 7.03 -26.70
CA ASN A 34 -6.04 7.01 -25.40
C ASN A 34 -6.37 5.78 -24.54
N CYS A 35 -7.23 4.86 -25.03
CA CYS A 35 -7.57 3.66 -24.29
C CYS A 35 -6.43 2.63 -24.42
N SER A 36 -5.94 2.16 -23.26
CA SER A 36 -4.89 1.13 -23.18
C SER A 36 -5.36 -0.25 -23.65
N HIS A 37 -6.67 -0.53 -23.58
CA HIS A 37 -7.29 -1.81 -23.96
C HIS A 37 -8.29 -1.61 -25.08
N LYS A 38 -7.92 -2.05 -26.29
CA LYS A 38 -8.74 -1.81 -27.50
C LYS A 38 -9.90 -2.77 -27.66
N THR A 39 -9.85 -3.98 -27.12
CA THR A 39 -10.91 -4.98 -27.27
C THR A 39 -11.43 -5.47 -25.93
N PHE A 40 -12.75 -5.71 -25.84
CA PHE A 40 -13.39 -6.22 -24.61
C PHE A 40 -14.67 -7.00 -24.94
N TYR A 41 -15.24 -7.64 -23.94
CA TYR A 41 -16.54 -8.28 -23.99
C TYR A 41 -17.52 -7.49 -23.10
N ALA A 42 -18.80 -7.44 -23.49
CA ALA A 42 -19.86 -6.81 -22.67
C ALA A 42 -20.07 -7.59 -21.37
N GLU A 43 -19.87 -8.91 -21.43
CA GLU A 43 -19.96 -9.80 -20.26
C GLU A 43 -18.70 -10.65 -20.15
N TYR A 44 -18.06 -10.62 -19.00
CA TYR A 44 -16.88 -11.43 -18.71
C TYR A 44 -17.30 -12.83 -18.27
N THR A 45 -16.71 -13.84 -18.89
CA THR A 45 -16.95 -15.26 -18.52
C THR A 45 -16.20 -15.64 -17.24
N TYR A 46 -15.04 -15.04 -17.03
CA TYR A 46 -14.19 -15.25 -15.88
C TYR A 46 -14.04 -13.93 -15.11
N ASN A 47 -14.43 -13.94 -13.85
CA ASN A 47 -14.49 -12.74 -13.02
C ASN A 47 -13.17 -11.94 -12.98
N ALA A 48 -12.02 -12.63 -13.05
CA ALA A 48 -10.73 -11.98 -13.06
C ALA A 48 -10.46 -11.09 -14.30
N CYS A 49 -11.24 -11.23 -15.36
CA CYS A 49 -11.18 -10.33 -16.53
C CYS A 49 -11.93 -9.01 -16.31
N ASN A 50 -12.79 -8.95 -15.30
CA ASN A 50 -13.54 -7.75 -14.97
C ASN A 50 -12.65 -6.76 -14.19
N PRO A 51 -12.45 -5.51 -14.69
CA PRO A 51 -11.67 -4.49 -13.98
C PRO A 51 -12.19 -4.18 -12.58
N GLU A 52 -13.50 -4.18 -12.37
CA GLU A 52 -14.11 -3.93 -11.06
C GLU A 52 -13.73 -5.01 -10.05
N ILE A 53 -13.69 -6.27 -10.47
CA ILE A 53 -13.25 -7.39 -9.61
C ILE A 53 -11.76 -7.22 -9.23
N ARG A 54 -10.92 -6.80 -10.16
CA ARG A 54 -9.50 -6.53 -9.87
C ARG A 54 -9.34 -5.41 -8.86
N LEU A 55 -10.14 -4.35 -8.98
CA LEU A 55 -10.18 -3.27 -8.01
C LEU A 55 -10.63 -3.76 -6.62
N GLN A 56 -11.65 -4.61 -6.56
CA GLN A 56 -12.11 -5.20 -5.31
C GLN A 56 -11.03 -6.04 -4.61
N ILE A 57 -10.14 -6.71 -5.36
CA ILE A 57 -8.98 -7.42 -4.77
C ILE A 57 -8.16 -6.47 -3.91
N ILE A 58 -7.83 -5.29 -4.44
CA ILE A 58 -7.01 -4.31 -3.73
C ILE A 58 -7.76 -3.78 -2.50
N LYS A 59 -9.01 -3.34 -2.67
CA LYS A 59 -9.87 -2.83 -1.58
C LYS A 59 -10.00 -3.84 -0.44
N MET A 60 -10.35 -5.08 -0.75
CA MET A 60 -10.47 -6.13 0.26
C MET A 60 -9.13 -6.46 0.95
N SER A 61 -8.00 -6.32 0.23
CA SER A 61 -6.68 -6.59 0.81
C SER A 61 -6.27 -5.55 1.83
N ILE A 62 -6.53 -4.27 1.58
CA ILE A 62 -6.25 -3.18 2.54
C ILE A 62 -7.20 -3.20 3.73
N ASP A 63 -8.43 -3.72 3.57
CA ASP A 63 -9.39 -3.94 4.65
C ASP A 63 -9.10 -5.22 5.47
N GLY A 64 -7.92 -5.83 5.27
CA GLY A 64 -7.44 -6.94 6.07
C GLY A 64 -7.94 -8.33 5.63
N SER A 65 -8.62 -8.46 4.50
CA SER A 65 -9.03 -9.75 3.97
C SER A 65 -7.83 -10.59 3.52
N GLY A 66 -7.86 -11.89 3.85
CA GLY A 66 -6.84 -12.83 3.41
C GLY A 66 -7.02 -13.25 1.94
N ILE A 67 -5.92 -13.63 1.25
CA ILE A 67 -5.93 -14.03 -0.17
C ILE A 67 -6.98 -15.10 -0.47
N ARG A 68 -7.10 -16.13 0.36
CA ARG A 68 -8.11 -17.20 0.18
C ARG A 68 -9.54 -16.70 0.34
N THR A 69 -9.77 -15.75 1.24
CA THR A 69 -11.09 -15.11 1.43
C THR A 69 -11.46 -14.30 0.20
N ILE A 70 -10.55 -13.48 -0.30
CA ILE A 70 -10.75 -12.67 -1.51
C ILE A 70 -11.07 -13.58 -2.70
N ALA A 71 -10.26 -14.61 -2.93
CA ALA A 71 -10.44 -15.56 -4.02
C ALA A 71 -11.83 -16.22 -3.97
N ARG A 72 -12.25 -16.66 -2.78
CA ARG A 72 -13.57 -17.28 -2.57
C ARG A 72 -14.73 -16.33 -2.79
N VAL A 73 -14.65 -15.11 -2.23
CA VAL A 73 -15.73 -14.11 -2.31
C VAL A 73 -15.91 -13.62 -3.75
N LEU A 74 -14.81 -13.39 -4.46
CA LEU A 74 -14.84 -12.87 -5.84
C LEU A 74 -14.94 -13.98 -6.90
N ASN A 75 -14.95 -15.26 -6.47
CA ASN A 75 -14.97 -16.44 -7.35
C ASN A 75 -13.87 -16.40 -8.41
N ILE A 76 -12.63 -16.24 -7.95
CA ILE A 76 -11.38 -16.21 -8.74
C ILE A 76 -10.32 -17.09 -8.11
N SER A 77 -9.22 -17.36 -8.83
CA SER A 77 -8.11 -18.13 -8.28
C SER A 77 -7.28 -17.31 -7.27
N THR A 78 -6.64 -17.98 -6.31
CA THR A 78 -5.66 -17.36 -5.40
C THR A 78 -4.48 -16.77 -6.15
N ASP A 79 -4.08 -17.37 -7.26
CA ASP A 79 -2.98 -16.91 -8.11
C ASP A 79 -3.31 -15.58 -8.78
N THR A 80 -4.57 -15.40 -9.19
CA THR A 80 -5.06 -14.11 -9.69
C THR A 80 -4.96 -13.03 -8.62
N VAL A 81 -5.40 -13.32 -7.40
CA VAL A 81 -5.29 -12.36 -6.27
C VAL A 81 -3.83 -11.97 -6.02
N ILE A 82 -2.93 -12.95 -5.98
CA ILE A 82 -1.50 -12.72 -5.76
C ILE A 82 -0.89 -11.89 -6.91
N SER A 83 -1.23 -12.24 -8.15
CA SER A 83 -0.73 -11.54 -9.34
C SER A 83 -1.17 -10.07 -9.36
N GLU A 84 -2.44 -9.78 -9.08
CA GLU A 84 -2.94 -8.40 -9.05
C GLU A 84 -2.29 -7.57 -7.94
N LEU A 85 -2.07 -8.16 -6.75
CA LEU A 85 -1.35 -7.46 -5.68
C LEU A 85 0.11 -7.18 -6.04
N LYS A 86 0.81 -8.13 -6.69
CA LYS A 86 2.20 -7.94 -7.13
C LYS A 86 2.34 -6.82 -8.17
N LYS A 87 1.36 -6.63 -9.05
CA LYS A 87 1.37 -5.52 -10.01
C LYS A 87 1.35 -4.14 -9.35
N LYS A 88 0.88 -4.05 -8.11
CA LYS A 88 0.89 -2.79 -7.35
C LYS A 88 2.20 -2.53 -6.62
N GLU A 89 3.15 -3.48 -6.59
CA GLU A 89 4.41 -3.36 -5.85
C GLU A 89 5.23 -2.14 -6.28
N GLU A 90 5.32 -1.89 -7.58
CA GLU A 90 6.07 -0.76 -8.16
C GLU A 90 5.42 0.61 -7.91
N LEU A 91 4.14 0.62 -7.53
CA LEU A 91 3.40 1.84 -7.24
C LEU A 91 3.44 2.23 -5.76
N ILE A 92 4.05 1.40 -4.91
CA ILE A 92 4.14 1.65 -3.47
C ILE A 92 5.24 2.67 -3.20
N LEU A 93 4.86 3.81 -2.66
CA LEU A 93 5.77 4.86 -2.23
C LEU A 93 6.26 4.59 -0.81
N TYR A 94 7.53 4.87 -0.56
CA TYR A 94 8.16 4.79 0.75
C TYR A 94 8.22 6.14 1.48
N VAL A 95 7.90 7.22 0.76
CA VAL A 95 7.80 8.59 1.28
C VAL A 95 6.43 9.17 0.95
N ASN A 96 5.96 10.06 1.79
CA ASN A 96 4.76 10.86 1.53
C ASN A 96 5.15 12.07 0.67
N GLU A 97 5.05 11.94 -0.64
CA GLU A 97 5.47 12.99 -1.60
C GLU A 97 4.74 14.30 -1.35
N ASP A 98 3.43 14.26 -1.08
CA ASP A 98 2.62 15.46 -0.85
C ASP A 98 3.10 16.21 0.42
N TYR A 99 3.53 15.44 1.45
CA TYR A 99 4.14 16.01 2.65
C TYR A 99 5.49 16.65 2.33
N PHE A 100 6.34 16.02 1.53
CA PHE A 100 7.65 16.56 1.14
C PHE A 100 7.51 17.85 0.35
N GLU A 101 6.58 17.92 -0.60
CA GLU A 101 6.30 19.12 -1.40
C GLU A 101 5.83 20.28 -0.52
N SER A 102 4.95 20.00 0.45
CA SER A 102 4.39 21.03 1.33
C SER A 102 5.36 21.54 2.42
N HIS A 103 6.41 20.75 2.74
CA HIS A 103 7.38 21.06 3.80
C HIS A 103 8.80 21.32 3.28
N ASP A 104 8.95 21.64 1.98
CA ASP A 104 10.23 22.07 1.44
C ASP A 104 10.77 23.28 2.23
N LYS A 105 12.01 23.15 2.75
CA LYS A 105 12.71 24.17 3.59
C LYS A 105 12.12 24.47 4.97
N ILE A 106 10.98 23.88 5.34
CA ILE A 106 10.42 24.03 6.69
C ILE A 106 11.18 23.12 7.65
N LYS A 107 11.59 23.65 8.80
CA LYS A 107 12.21 22.84 9.86
C LYS A 107 11.12 22.07 10.61
N ILE A 108 11.19 20.75 10.56
CA ILE A 108 10.22 19.84 11.18
C ILE A 108 10.86 19.02 12.30
N ASN A 109 10.08 18.66 13.30
CA ASN A 109 10.45 17.68 14.30
C ASN A 109 9.78 16.33 13.96
N ILE A 110 10.46 15.24 14.18
CA ILE A 110 9.94 13.91 13.83
C ILE A 110 9.93 12.97 15.03
N GLU A 111 8.96 12.06 15.08
CA GLU A 111 8.99 10.89 15.93
C GLU A 111 9.44 9.69 15.10
N MET A 112 10.34 8.88 15.63
CA MET A 112 10.82 7.67 14.95
C MET A 112 10.73 6.48 15.89
N ASP A 113 10.26 5.35 15.36
CA ASP A 113 10.16 4.10 16.09
C ASP A 113 10.17 2.92 15.11
N GLU A 114 10.33 1.72 15.63
CA GLU A 114 10.27 0.49 14.85
C GLU A 114 9.20 -0.47 15.38
N MET A 115 8.50 -1.10 14.46
CA MET A 115 7.49 -2.10 14.76
C MET A 115 7.83 -3.43 14.09
N TRP A 116 8.00 -4.49 14.88
CA TRP A 116 8.20 -5.81 14.31
C TRP A 116 6.89 -6.55 14.01
N SER A 117 6.93 -7.34 12.98
CA SER A 117 5.94 -8.33 12.58
C SER A 117 6.66 -9.56 12.02
N PHE A 118 5.94 -10.48 11.38
CA PHE A 118 6.55 -11.67 10.79
C PHE A 118 5.76 -12.14 9.55
N TYR A 119 6.43 -12.93 8.74
CA TYR A 119 5.81 -13.71 7.68
C TYR A 119 6.15 -15.18 7.87
N HIS A 120 5.37 -16.08 7.31
CA HIS A 120 5.47 -17.53 7.42
C HIS A 120 5.36 -18.03 8.87
N ASP A 121 6.33 -17.71 9.72
CA ASP A 121 6.36 -17.99 11.15
C ASP A 121 7.12 -16.90 11.92
N LYS A 122 7.12 -16.95 13.27
CA LYS A 122 7.73 -15.91 14.11
C LYS A 122 9.25 -15.82 14.04
N LYS A 123 9.92 -16.81 13.42
CA LYS A 123 11.38 -16.76 13.20
C LYS A 123 11.72 -15.81 12.04
N HIS A 124 10.81 -15.66 11.09
CA HIS A 124 10.98 -14.78 9.93
C HIS A 124 10.44 -13.38 10.26
N GLN A 125 11.18 -12.66 11.10
CA GLN A 125 10.81 -11.30 11.50
C GLN A 125 11.01 -10.32 10.34
N ILE A 126 10.13 -9.34 10.25
CA ILE A 126 10.23 -8.17 9.40
C ILE A 126 9.89 -6.94 10.23
N TRP A 127 10.74 -5.93 10.12
CA TRP A 127 10.64 -4.70 10.88
C TRP A 127 10.21 -3.58 9.97
N LEU A 128 9.24 -2.80 10.43
CA LEU A 128 8.81 -1.55 9.84
C LEU A 128 9.47 -0.42 10.63
N TRP A 129 10.38 0.28 10.00
CA TRP A 129 10.99 1.51 10.47
C TRP A 129 10.21 2.66 9.88
N TRP A 130 9.75 3.60 10.67
CA TRP A 130 9.03 4.73 10.14
C TRP A 130 9.25 6.01 10.93
N ALA A 131 8.95 7.15 10.26
CA ALA A 131 9.01 8.49 10.79
C ALA A 131 7.67 9.18 10.59
N ILE A 132 7.24 9.90 11.61
CA ILE A 132 6.06 10.76 11.55
C ILE A 132 6.45 12.18 11.95
N ASP A 133 5.72 13.15 11.46
CA ASP A 133 5.80 14.53 11.94
C ASP A 133 5.33 14.61 13.39
N HIS A 134 6.14 15.24 14.27
CA HIS A 134 5.80 15.36 15.67
C HIS A 134 4.60 16.27 15.93
N ASP A 135 4.43 17.32 15.14
CA ASP A 135 3.39 18.33 15.36
C ASP A 135 2.05 17.87 14.79
N THR A 136 2.02 17.40 13.55
CA THR A 136 0.80 16.95 12.86
C THR A 136 0.46 15.48 13.11
N GLY A 137 1.46 14.64 13.36
CA GLY A 137 1.33 13.18 13.42
C GLY A 137 1.16 12.53 12.04
N GLU A 138 1.43 13.22 10.94
CA GLU A 138 1.44 12.64 9.60
C GLU A 138 2.60 11.70 9.41
N VAL A 139 2.36 10.58 8.71
CA VAL A 139 3.43 9.65 8.35
C VAL A 139 4.23 10.25 7.21
N VAL A 140 5.54 10.43 7.44
CA VAL A 140 6.46 11.09 6.51
C VAL A 140 7.14 10.07 5.60
N ALA A 141 7.70 9.02 6.19
CA ALA A 141 8.42 7.97 5.46
C ALA A 141 8.44 6.67 6.26
N TYR A 142 8.67 5.56 5.56
CA TYR A 142 8.88 4.25 6.19
C TYR A 142 9.83 3.37 5.37
N TRP A 143 10.39 2.33 6.04
CA TRP A 143 11.23 1.33 5.41
C TRP A 143 11.00 -0.06 6.01
N PHE A 144 11.04 -1.10 5.18
CA PHE A 144 10.98 -2.48 5.65
C PHE A 144 12.36 -3.14 5.67
N GLY A 145 12.70 -3.79 6.76
CA GLY A 145 13.97 -4.49 6.87
C GLY A 145 14.04 -5.46 8.03
N THR A 146 15.24 -5.67 8.51
CA THR A 146 15.59 -6.36 9.76
C THR A 146 15.74 -5.34 10.89
N ARG A 147 16.04 -5.79 12.11
CA ARG A 147 16.38 -4.89 13.23
C ARG A 147 17.76 -4.26 13.11
N GLU A 148 18.53 -4.62 12.10
CA GLU A 148 19.89 -4.10 11.90
C GLU A 148 19.87 -2.59 11.60
N HIS A 149 20.86 -1.90 12.13
CA HIS A 149 21.01 -0.45 12.03
C HIS A 149 21.08 0.07 10.58
N LYS A 150 21.57 -0.76 9.64
CA LYS A 150 21.57 -0.41 8.20
C LYS A 150 20.19 -0.06 7.63
N ASN A 151 19.11 -0.57 8.22
CA ASN A 151 17.76 -0.26 7.78
C ASN A 151 17.31 1.14 8.23
N LEU A 152 17.85 1.62 9.35
CA LEU A 152 17.69 3.01 9.77
C LEU A 152 18.45 3.96 8.82
N ASP A 153 19.59 3.51 8.27
CA ASP A 153 20.34 4.28 7.26
C ASP A 153 19.52 4.46 5.98
N GLU A 154 18.76 3.43 5.55
CA GLU A 154 17.84 3.54 4.41
C GLU A 154 16.70 4.54 4.70
N LEU A 155 16.08 4.45 5.87
CA LEU A 155 15.06 5.45 6.27
C LEU A 155 15.64 6.87 6.33
N LYS A 156 16.87 7.04 6.87
CA LYS A 156 17.58 8.33 6.88
C LYS A 156 17.81 8.89 5.48
N LYS A 157 18.18 8.05 4.51
CA LYS A 157 18.32 8.47 3.10
C LYS A 157 17.00 8.99 2.53
N LEU A 158 15.89 8.32 2.82
CA LEU A 158 14.56 8.79 2.40
C LEU A 158 14.21 10.15 2.99
N LEU A 159 14.63 10.41 4.23
CA LEU A 159 14.37 11.66 4.94
C LEU A 159 15.36 12.80 4.58
N ALA A 160 16.41 12.51 3.82
CA ALA A 160 17.48 13.47 3.52
C ALA A 160 17.03 14.79 2.88
N PRO A 161 15.96 14.86 2.05
CA PRO A 161 15.47 16.10 1.50
C PRO A 161 14.84 17.06 2.54
N LEU A 162 14.45 16.55 3.71
CA LEU A 162 13.76 17.35 4.73
C LEU A 162 14.73 18.02 5.70
N ASN A 163 14.40 19.21 6.16
CA ASN A 163 15.12 19.94 7.20
C ASN A 163 14.67 19.47 8.59
N ILE A 164 15.31 18.39 9.10
CA ILE A 164 14.94 17.78 10.39
C ILE A 164 15.56 18.56 11.56
N GLY A 165 14.71 18.97 12.49
CA GLY A 165 15.08 19.59 13.76
C GLY A 165 15.40 18.53 14.82
N ASN A 166 14.45 18.23 15.70
CA ASN A 166 14.59 17.20 16.71
C ASN A 166 14.03 15.87 16.23
N VAL A 167 14.66 14.77 16.67
CA VAL A 167 14.21 13.39 16.51
C VAL A 167 13.81 12.85 17.88
N TYR A 168 12.54 12.53 18.06
CA TYR A 168 12.02 11.91 19.27
C TYR A 168 11.95 10.40 19.08
N THR A 169 12.45 9.64 20.06
CA THR A 169 12.53 8.17 20.01
C THR A 169 12.34 7.54 21.38
N ASP A 170 12.12 6.24 21.44
CA ASP A 170 12.00 5.46 22.67
C ASP A 170 13.34 5.12 23.35
N GLY A 171 14.48 5.50 22.73
CA GLY A 171 15.82 5.32 23.31
C GLY A 171 16.67 4.21 22.69
N ASN A 172 16.27 3.68 21.52
CA ASN A 172 17.17 2.81 20.77
C ASN A 172 18.45 3.57 20.38
N TYR A 173 19.62 3.02 20.77
CA TYR A 173 20.93 3.65 20.58
C TYR A 173 21.26 3.97 19.11
N ALA A 174 20.72 3.20 18.17
CA ALA A 174 20.94 3.40 16.74
C ALA A 174 20.59 4.81 16.24
N TYR A 175 19.61 5.47 16.86
CA TYR A 175 19.21 6.83 16.48
C TYR A 175 20.27 7.88 16.85
N PHE A 176 20.96 7.73 17.99
CA PHE A 176 22.01 8.67 18.44
C PHE A 176 23.23 8.68 17.51
N GLU A 177 23.55 7.55 16.92
CA GLU A 177 24.67 7.47 15.97
C GLU A 177 24.38 8.16 14.63
N ARG A 178 23.11 8.36 14.29
CA ARG A 178 22.66 8.77 12.95
C ARG A 178 22.07 10.17 12.88
N PHE A 179 21.58 10.66 13.99
CA PHE A 179 20.97 11.99 14.07
C PHE A 179 21.61 12.82 15.17
N SER A 180 21.85 14.09 14.91
CA SER A 180 22.53 15.01 15.85
C SER A 180 21.67 15.46 17.02
N ASN A 181 20.35 15.55 16.82
CA ASN A 181 19.41 16.12 17.78
C ASN A 181 18.38 15.07 18.19
N VAL A 182 18.81 14.06 18.94
CA VAL A 182 17.95 12.98 19.42
C VAL A 182 17.51 13.25 20.84
N THR A 183 16.21 13.18 21.09
CA THR A 183 15.61 13.30 22.42
C THR A 183 14.83 12.04 22.76
N VAL A 184 15.25 11.35 23.82
CA VAL A 184 14.50 10.21 24.35
C VAL A 184 13.36 10.70 25.22
N SER A 185 12.14 10.40 24.82
CA SER A 185 10.98 10.83 25.58
C SER A 185 9.75 10.01 25.24
N LYS A 186 9.27 9.18 26.16
CA LYS A 186 8.00 8.46 26.00
C LYS A 186 6.79 9.39 25.83
N LYS A 187 6.86 10.60 26.36
CA LYS A 187 5.78 11.61 26.20
C LYS A 187 5.71 12.08 24.74
N ASN A 188 6.84 12.18 24.08
CA ASN A 188 6.96 12.71 22.72
C ASN A 188 6.96 11.62 21.63
N THR A 189 6.69 10.35 21.97
CA THR A 189 6.53 9.23 21.02
C THR A 189 5.13 8.62 21.04
N GLN A 190 4.18 9.29 21.70
CA GLN A 190 2.81 8.79 21.81
C GLN A 190 2.06 8.76 20.47
N LYS A 191 2.37 9.69 19.57
CA LYS A 191 1.70 9.75 18.27
C LYS A 191 2.11 8.59 17.39
N ILE A 192 3.40 8.24 17.34
CA ILE A 192 3.89 7.11 16.56
C ILE A 192 3.40 5.77 17.14
N GLU A 193 3.34 5.63 18.48
CA GLU A 193 2.74 4.45 19.12
C GLU A 193 1.24 4.30 18.74
N ARG A 194 0.51 5.41 18.67
CA ARG A 194 -0.89 5.41 18.22
C ARG A 194 -1.02 5.03 16.75
N LYS A 195 -0.07 5.46 15.90
CA LYS A 195 -0.02 5.02 14.49
C LYS A 195 0.27 3.51 14.38
N HIS A 196 1.14 2.96 15.23
CA HIS A 196 1.32 1.50 15.33
C HIS A 196 0.02 0.77 15.63
N LEU A 197 -0.76 1.29 16.56
CA LEU A 197 -2.04 0.70 16.95
C LEU A 197 -3.04 0.77 15.79
N SER A 198 -3.18 1.92 15.15
CA SER A 198 -4.05 2.11 13.98
C SER A 198 -3.67 1.15 12.85
N LEU A 199 -2.39 1.06 12.52
CA LEU A 199 -1.91 0.18 11.46
C LEU A 199 -2.19 -1.31 11.78
N ARG A 200 -2.04 -1.73 13.04
CA ARG A 200 -2.41 -3.11 13.45
C ARG A 200 -3.90 -3.36 13.41
N THR A 201 -4.72 -2.35 13.67
CA THR A 201 -6.18 -2.45 13.59
C THR A 201 -6.64 -2.63 12.14
N TRP A 202 -6.09 -1.87 11.21
CA TRP A 202 -6.47 -1.92 9.80
C TRP A 202 -5.83 -3.10 9.07
N CYS A 203 -4.58 -3.43 9.38
CA CYS A 203 -3.83 -4.49 8.72
C CYS A 203 -3.76 -5.76 9.58
N ALA A 204 -4.70 -6.68 9.35
CA ALA A 204 -4.79 -7.94 10.09
C ALA A 204 -3.51 -8.80 10.06
N ARG A 205 -2.63 -8.59 9.07
CA ARG A 205 -1.33 -9.30 8.93
C ARG A 205 -0.32 -8.91 10.01
N LEU A 206 -0.52 -7.77 10.67
CA LEU A 206 0.35 -7.25 11.72
C LEU A 206 -0.08 -7.70 13.13
N VAL A 207 -1.18 -8.44 13.23
CA VAL A 207 -1.66 -9.01 14.51
C VAL A 207 -0.81 -10.23 14.88
N ARG A 208 0.04 -10.08 15.90
CA ARG A 208 1.06 -11.09 16.30
C ARG A 208 0.51 -12.41 16.85
N LYS A 209 -0.75 -12.43 17.30
CA LYS A 209 -1.42 -13.62 17.85
C LYS A 209 -2.39 -14.26 16.85
N GLY A 210 -2.58 -13.67 15.67
CA GLY A 210 -3.50 -14.17 14.65
C GLY A 210 -2.84 -15.14 13.68
N ILE A 211 -3.67 -15.89 12.94
CA ILE A 211 -3.25 -16.78 11.85
C ILE A 211 -3.21 -16.08 10.48
N ARG A 212 -3.52 -14.79 10.43
CA ARG A 212 -3.65 -14.00 9.20
C ARG A 212 -2.33 -13.38 8.72
N PHE A 213 -1.20 -13.97 9.06
CA PHE A 213 0.13 -13.51 8.63
C PHE A 213 0.40 -13.81 7.14
N SER A 214 1.28 -13.05 6.54
CA SER A 214 1.75 -13.27 5.16
C SER A 214 2.60 -14.51 5.05
N LYS A 215 2.53 -15.21 3.90
CA LYS A 215 3.37 -16.39 3.67
C LYS A 215 4.77 -16.05 3.15
N THR A 216 4.95 -14.87 2.54
CA THR A 216 6.24 -14.39 2.02
C THR A 216 6.51 -12.96 2.46
N ALA A 217 7.80 -12.58 2.56
CA ALA A 217 8.20 -11.21 2.85
C ALA A 217 7.69 -10.22 1.79
N GLN A 218 7.76 -10.58 0.52
CA GLN A 218 7.26 -9.75 -0.58
C GLN A 218 5.78 -9.41 -0.40
N MET A 219 4.92 -10.42 -0.21
CA MET A 219 3.48 -10.19 -0.03
C MET A 219 3.17 -9.41 1.26
N HIS A 220 4.01 -9.56 2.30
CA HIS A 220 3.91 -8.76 3.52
C HIS A 220 4.16 -7.28 3.22
N LYS A 221 5.27 -6.98 2.55
CA LYS A 221 5.65 -5.61 2.17
C LYS A 221 4.61 -4.96 1.26
N ILE A 222 4.12 -5.68 0.25
CA ILE A 222 3.10 -5.18 -0.67
C ILE A 222 1.83 -4.77 0.08
N VAL A 223 1.25 -5.67 0.87
CA VAL A 223 -0.04 -5.38 1.51
C VAL A 223 0.09 -4.32 2.60
N VAL A 224 1.13 -4.37 3.43
CA VAL A 224 1.36 -3.34 4.45
C VAL A 224 1.69 -2.00 3.81
N GLY A 225 2.50 -2.00 2.75
CA GLY A 225 2.81 -0.80 1.96
C GLY A 225 1.56 -0.17 1.34
N LEU A 226 0.67 -0.98 0.75
CA LEU A 226 -0.62 -0.49 0.23
C LEU A 226 -1.48 0.13 1.33
N VAL A 227 -1.57 -0.49 2.51
CA VAL A 227 -2.30 0.09 3.66
C VAL A 227 -1.71 1.44 4.06
N ILE A 228 -0.37 1.56 4.15
CA ILE A 228 0.29 2.82 4.49
C ILE A 228 0.02 3.87 3.42
N ASN A 229 0.19 3.54 2.15
CA ASN A 229 0.01 4.49 1.04
C ASN A 229 -1.44 4.99 0.96
N VAL A 230 -2.42 4.11 1.13
CA VAL A 230 -3.83 4.52 1.04
C VAL A 230 -4.28 5.29 2.28
N TRP A 231 -4.01 4.77 3.48
CA TRP A 231 -4.60 5.33 4.71
C TRP A 231 -3.75 6.43 5.37
N PHE A 232 -2.44 6.44 5.12
CA PHE A 232 -1.56 7.45 5.73
C PHE A 232 -1.00 8.46 4.72
N PHE A 233 -0.76 8.06 3.47
CA PHE A 233 -0.31 8.99 2.42
C PHE A 233 -1.46 9.54 1.56
N GLY A 234 -2.71 9.08 1.77
CA GLY A 234 -3.86 9.55 1.00
C GLY A 234 -3.86 9.14 -0.48
N LYS A 235 -3.02 8.18 -0.89
CA LYS A 235 -2.87 7.76 -2.29
C LYS A 235 -4.04 6.87 -2.74
N VAL A 236 -5.25 7.44 -2.75
CA VAL A 236 -6.50 6.74 -3.14
C VAL A 236 -6.48 6.29 -4.60
N ALA A 237 -5.66 6.90 -5.45
CA ALA A 237 -5.46 6.47 -6.83
C ALA A 237 -4.97 5.01 -6.97
N LEU A 238 -4.33 4.44 -5.94
CA LEU A 238 -4.00 3.01 -5.89
C LEU A 238 -5.23 2.09 -5.88
N LEU A 239 -6.41 2.65 -5.58
CA LEU A 239 -7.70 1.97 -5.55
C LEU A 239 -8.51 2.13 -6.86
N GLN A 240 -7.87 2.67 -7.92
CA GLN A 240 -8.49 2.87 -9.25
C GLN A 240 -7.93 1.90 -10.32
#